data_46f167c69e49bfeebc03ead043a85b4b
#
_entry.id   46f167c69e49bfeebc03ead043a85b4b
#
_cell.length_a   1.000
_cell.length_b   1.000
_cell.length_c   1.000
_cell.angle_alpha   90.00
_cell.angle_beta   90.00
_cell.angle_gamma   90.00
#
_symmetry.space_group_name_H-M   'P 1'
#
loop_
_entity.id
_entity.type
_entity.pdbx_description
1 polymer ?
#
loop_
_entity_poly.entity_id
_entity_poly.type
_entity_poly.pdbx_seq_one_letter_code
_entity_poly.pdbx_strand_id
1 'polypeptide(L)'
;ASKARLKFKGGDYRESDLEVLAMDEQPIMSIIDDWVEKAYSKGRTSTVFFCVSVLHAEKMCMLLIRSGITAAFITAETPKNEMKAILKQFEQCKINALCNVAVLTEGWDAPRTDCIAVLRPTKSLGLYVQICGRGMRPWPGKEDCLLLDYGENMNRHGCIDKARPSRLPPPEGSL
;
A
#
# COMPACT_ATOMS: atom_id res chain seq x y z
N ALA A 1 6.54 -3.10 23.17
CA ALA A 1 5.83 -1.95 22.61
C ALA A 1 4.35 -2.06 22.93
N SER A 2 3.84 -1.13 23.75
CA SER A 2 2.42 -1.07 24.06
C SER A 2 1.65 -0.79 22.77
N LYS A 3 0.84 -1.74 22.34
CA LYS A 3 -0.10 -1.51 21.25
C LYS A 3 -1.11 -0.47 21.76
N ALA A 4 -1.07 0.73 21.22
CA ALA A 4 -2.07 1.74 21.50
C ALA A 4 -3.45 1.16 21.15
N ARG A 5 -4.42 1.33 22.03
CA ARG A 5 -5.77 0.81 21.83
C ARG A 5 -6.44 1.64 20.76
N LEU A 6 -6.55 1.08 19.55
CA LEU A 6 -7.16 1.77 18.42
C LEU A 6 -8.67 1.86 18.58
N LYS A 7 -9.25 3.01 18.24
CA LYS A 7 -10.68 3.26 18.27
C LYS A 7 -11.29 3.17 16.88
N PHE A 8 -12.52 2.71 16.79
CA PHE A 8 -13.26 2.59 15.53
C PHE A 8 -13.86 3.91 15.05
N LYS A 9 -13.85 4.08 13.73
CA LYS A 9 -14.65 5.11 13.06
C LYS A 9 -15.20 4.52 11.76
N GLY A 10 -16.53 4.36 11.70
CA GLY A 10 -17.19 3.90 10.48
C GLY A 10 -16.69 2.57 9.91
N GLY A 11 -16.38 1.59 10.77
CA GLY A 11 -15.87 0.29 10.36
C GLY A 11 -14.35 0.21 10.19
N ASP A 12 -13.63 1.30 10.43
CA ASP A 12 -12.18 1.34 10.39
C ASP A 12 -11.63 2.12 11.60
N TYR A 13 -10.32 2.20 11.75
CA TYR A 13 -9.65 2.91 12.83
C TYR A 13 -9.74 4.42 12.63
N ARG A 14 -9.73 5.18 13.74
CA ARG A 14 -9.63 6.64 13.66
C ARG A 14 -8.26 7.06 13.13
N GLU A 15 -8.25 8.04 12.23
CA GLU A 15 -7.03 8.55 11.62
C GLU A 15 -6.05 9.10 12.67
N SER A 16 -6.56 9.83 13.68
CA SER A 16 -5.73 10.36 14.78
C SER A 16 -5.00 9.27 15.58
N ASP A 17 -5.68 8.12 15.80
CA ASP A 17 -5.06 6.99 16.49
C ASP A 17 -3.97 6.33 15.63
N LEU A 18 -4.18 6.29 14.31
CA LEU A 18 -3.22 5.77 13.36
C LEU A 18 -2.00 6.69 13.21
N GLU A 19 -2.19 8.01 13.29
CA GLU A 19 -1.10 8.99 13.25
C GLU A 19 -0.13 8.83 14.41
N VAL A 20 -0.63 8.55 15.60
CA VAL A 20 0.21 8.30 16.78
C VAL A 20 1.13 7.11 16.54
N LEU A 21 0.63 6.06 15.89
CA LEU A 21 1.43 4.88 15.54
C LEU A 21 2.50 5.18 14.49
N ALA A 22 2.27 6.18 13.63
CA ALA A 22 3.16 6.53 12.53
C ALA A 22 4.28 7.51 12.91
N MET A 23 4.30 8.06 14.14
CA MET A 23 5.29 9.06 14.54
C MET A 23 6.69 8.50 14.81
N ASP A 24 6.81 7.21 15.12
CA ASP A 24 8.10 6.57 15.35
C ASP A 24 8.73 6.11 14.03
N GLU A 25 9.97 6.53 13.76
CA GLU A 25 10.71 6.17 12.54
C GLU A 25 11.22 4.72 12.56
N GLN A 26 11.45 4.12 13.71
CA GLN A 26 12.00 2.76 13.83
C GLN A 26 11.12 1.70 13.17
N PRO A 27 9.80 1.66 13.40
CA PRO A 27 8.93 0.72 12.70
C PRO A 27 8.92 0.94 11.19
N ILE A 28 8.98 2.20 10.73
CA ILE A 28 9.02 2.52 9.31
C ILE A 28 10.30 2.01 8.67
N MET A 29 11.45 2.21 9.30
CA MET A 29 12.73 1.70 8.81
C MET A 29 12.76 0.18 8.77
N SER A 30 12.18 -0.49 9.76
CA SER A 30 12.05 -1.94 9.77
C SER A 30 11.21 -2.45 8.60
N ILE A 31 10.14 -1.75 8.26
CA ILE A 31 9.28 -2.08 7.11
C ILE A 31 10.06 -1.89 5.81
N ILE A 32 10.80 -0.79 5.67
CA ILE A 32 11.61 -0.52 4.48
C ILE A 32 12.66 -1.61 4.29
N ASP A 33 13.38 -1.98 5.35
CA ASP A 33 14.41 -3.02 5.29
C ASP A 33 13.81 -4.36 4.88
N ASP A 34 12.67 -4.74 5.44
CA ASP A 34 11.97 -5.97 5.09
C ASP A 34 11.49 -5.96 3.63
N TRP A 35 10.92 -4.84 3.20
CA TRP A 35 10.47 -4.65 1.82
C TRP A 35 11.63 -4.70 0.82
N VAL A 36 12.76 -4.08 1.14
CA VAL A 36 13.96 -4.14 0.29
C VAL A 36 14.40 -5.58 0.12
N GLU A 37 14.47 -6.35 1.21
CA GLU A 37 14.86 -7.76 1.16
C GLU A 37 13.90 -8.63 0.35
N LYS A 38 12.59 -8.45 0.56
CA LYS A 38 11.56 -9.32 -0.01
C LYS A 38 11.10 -8.92 -1.41
N ALA A 39 11.21 -7.65 -1.76
CA ALA A 39 10.66 -7.12 -3.00
C ALA A 39 11.69 -6.39 -3.85
N TYR A 40 12.23 -5.29 -3.38
CA TYR A 40 13.09 -4.42 -4.18
C TYR A 40 14.36 -5.13 -4.65
N SER A 41 15.04 -5.85 -3.77
CA SER A 41 16.26 -6.62 -4.12
C SER A 41 15.96 -7.81 -5.06
N LYS A 42 14.71 -8.21 -5.17
CA LYS A 42 14.25 -9.28 -6.06
C LYS A 42 13.78 -8.78 -7.42
N GLY A 43 14.01 -7.50 -7.72
CA GLY A 43 13.68 -6.90 -9.01
C GLY A 43 12.25 -6.35 -9.13
N ARG A 44 11.50 -6.24 -8.04
CA ARG A 44 10.18 -5.62 -8.07
C ARG A 44 10.33 -4.10 -8.07
N THR A 45 9.93 -3.48 -9.15
CA THR A 45 10.17 -2.06 -9.42
C THR A 45 8.94 -1.17 -9.29
N SER A 46 7.79 -1.72 -8.94
CA SER A 46 6.52 -0.99 -8.88
C SER A 46 5.74 -1.38 -7.63
N THR A 47 6.08 -0.75 -6.50
CA THR A 47 5.43 -1.01 -5.21
C THR A 47 4.52 0.13 -4.81
N VAL A 48 3.31 -0.21 -4.34
CA VAL A 48 2.38 0.74 -3.74
C VAL A 48 2.33 0.47 -2.24
N PHE A 49 2.56 1.52 -1.44
CA PHE A 49 2.46 1.50 0.02
C PHE A 49 1.15 2.17 0.43
N PHE A 50 0.29 1.44 1.13
CA PHE A 50 -0.93 1.98 1.71
C PHE A 50 -0.66 2.38 3.15
N CYS A 51 -0.54 3.70 3.37
CA CYS A 51 -0.11 4.29 4.63
C CYS A 51 -1.29 4.65 5.55
N VAL A 52 -1.01 4.87 6.83
CA VAL A 52 -2.04 5.11 7.85
C VAL A 52 -2.56 6.55 7.84
N SER A 53 -1.72 7.52 7.45
CA SER A 53 -2.05 8.95 7.45
C SER A 53 -1.19 9.70 6.45
N VAL A 54 -1.52 10.97 6.20
CA VAL A 54 -0.72 11.86 5.36
C VAL A 54 0.70 11.99 5.92
N LEU A 55 0.83 12.20 7.21
CA LEU A 55 2.14 12.30 7.88
C LEU A 55 2.95 11.01 7.73
N HIS A 56 2.30 9.86 7.85
CA HIS A 56 2.95 8.56 7.65
C HIS A 56 3.45 8.40 6.22
N ALA A 57 2.63 8.77 5.24
CA ALA A 57 3.02 8.69 3.82
C ALA A 57 4.20 9.60 3.50
N GLU A 58 4.22 10.82 4.03
CA GLU A 58 5.35 11.75 3.89
C GLU A 58 6.63 11.18 4.49
N LYS A 59 6.58 10.67 5.71
CA LYS A 59 7.72 10.05 6.39
C LYS A 59 8.24 8.83 5.65
N MET A 60 7.33 7.95 5.22
CA MET A 60 7.69 6.78 4.43
C MET A 60 8.41 7.18 3.15
N CYS A 61 7.87 8.14 2.41
CA CYS A 61 8.46 8.66 1.18
C CYS A 61 9.86 9.25 1.43
N MET A 62 10.00 10.08 2.45
CA MET A 62 11.27 10.70 2.80
C MET A 62 12.35 9.65 3.15
N LEU A 63 11.98 8.64 3.94
CA LEU A 63 12.92 7.58 4.34
C LEU A 63 13.29 6.67 3.16
N LEU A 64 12.36 6.40 2.26
CA LEU A 64 12.64 5.68 1.00
C LEU A 64 13.65 6.44 0.14
N ILE A 65 13.46 7.75 -0.03
CA ILE A 65 14.38 8.60 -0.80
C ILE A 65 15.77 8.63 -0.15
N ARG A 66 15.84 8.74 1.16
CA ARG A 66 17.13 8.66 1.91
C ARG A 66 17.82 7.32 1.71
N SER A 67 17.06 6.26 1.51
CA SER A 67 17.59 4.92 1.25
C SER A 67 17.99 4.70 -0.23
N GLY A 68 17.90 5.73 -1.06
CA GLY A 68 18.29 5.67 -2.47
C GLY A 68 17.21 5.15 -3.40
N ILE A 69 15.96 5.11 -2.95
CA ILE A 69 14.82 4.61 -3.73
C ILE A 69 14.01 5.78 -4.27
N THR A 70 13.64 5.74 -5.55
CA THR A 70 12.76 6.74 -6.12
C THR A 70 11.34 6.55 -5.59
N ALA A 71 10.82 7.55 -4.92
CA ALA A 71 9.54 7.50 -4.26
C ALA A 71 8.76 8.80 -4.41
N ALA A 72 7.45 8.69 -4.34
CA ALA A 72 6.54 9.83 -4.27
C ALA A 72 5.37 9.48 -3.35
N PHE A 73 4.61 10.47 -2.90
CA PHE A 73 3.40 10.24 -2.15
C PHE A 73 2.22 11.01 -2.72
N ILE A 74 1.03 10.44 -2.59
CA ILE A 74 -0.22 11.02 -3.06
C ILE A 74 -1.20 11.04 -1.89
N THR A 75 -1.88 12.16 -1.71
CA THR A 75 -2.94 12.34 -0.71
C THR A 75 -4.19 12.90 -1.37
N ALA A 76 -5.29 13.02 -0.62
CA ALA A 76 -6.52 13.63 -1.11
C ALA A 76 -6.33 15.10 -1.50
N GLU A 77 -5.30 15.77 -0.98
CA GLU A 77 -4.98 17.18 -1.27
C GLU A 77 -4.07 17.34 -2.48
N THR A 78 -3.52 16.27 -3.02
CA THR A 78 -2.66 16.33 -4.20
C THR A 78 -3.47 16.81 -5.42
N PRO A 79 -3.04 17.89 -6.11
CA PRO A 79 -3.74 18.35 -7.31
C PRO A 79 -3.83 17.26 -8.39
N LYS A 80 -4.92 17.22 -9.14
CA LYS A 80 -5.15 16.17 -10.14
C LYS A 80 -4.08 16.09 -11.22
N ASN A 81 -3.56 17.22 -11.67
CA ASN A 81 -2.49 17.26 -12.66
C ASN A 81 -1.19 16.69 -12.11
N GLU A 82 -0.88 16.97 -10.85
CA GLU A 82 0.28 16.43 -10.15
C GLU A 82 0.15 14.93 -9.92
N MET A 83 -1.04 14.48 -9.51
CA MET A 83 -1.35 13.06 -9.35
C MET A 83 -1.16 12.30 -10.67
N LYS A 84 -1.66 12.83 -11.78
CA LYS A 84 -1.48 12.22 -13.10
C LYS A 84 -0.01 12.10 -13.49
N ALA A 85 0.77 13.15 -13.22
CA ALA A 85 2.21 13.15 -13.51
C ALA A 85 2.94 12.08 -12.70
N ILE A 86 2.63 11.97 -11.41
CA ILE A 86 3.22 10.97 -10.51
C ILE A 86 2.85 9.55 -10.97
N LEU A 87 1.58 9.29 -11.27
CA LEU A 87 1.12 7.98 -11.73
C LEU A 87 1.76 7.58 -13.07
N LYS A 88 1.97 8.54 -13.96
CA LYS A 88 2.66 8.30 -15.23
C LYS A 88 4.13 7.92 -15.01
N GLN A 89 4.83 8.61 -14.12
CA GLN A 89 6.21 8.28 -13.75
C GLN A 89 6.31 6.91 -13.07
N PHE A 90 5.34 6.57 -12.25
CA PHE A 90 5.23 5.26 -11.63
C PHE A 90 5.04 4.16 -12.68
N GLU A 91 4.16 4.36 -13.63
CA GLU A 91 3.94 3.45 -14.76
C GLU A 91 5.18 3.27 -15.62
N GLN A 92 5.99 4.33 -15.78
CA GLN A 92 7.25 4.31 -16.53
C GLN A 92 8.44 3.77 -15.74
N CYS A 93 8.25 3.30 -14.52
CA CYS A 93 9.31 2.86 -13.58
C CYS A 93 10.32 3.94 -13.20
N LYS A 94 9.99 5.21 -13.37
CA LYS A 94 10.79 6.34 -12.89
C LYS A 94 10.63 6.54 -11.39
N ILE A 95 9.49 6.10 -10.84
CA ILE A 95 9.20 6.03 -9.41
C ILE A 95 8.96 4.57 -9.09
N ASN A 96 9.72 4.01 -8.16
CA ASN A 96 9.61 2.59 -7.77
C ASN A 96 8.71 2.36 -6.56
N ALA A 97 8.50 3.37 -5.74
CA ALA A 97 7.66 3.29 -4.55
C ALA A 97 6.65 4.45 -4.53
N LEU A 98 5.39 4.12 -4.49
CA LEU A 98 4.30 5.09 -4.43
C LEU A 98 3.57 4.95 -3.09
N CYS A 99 3.63 5.98 -2.26
CA CYS A 99 2.96 6.02 -0.97
C CYS A 99 1.63 6.75 -1.08
N ASN A 100 0.58 6.22 -0.47
CA ASN A 100 -0.73 6.87 -0.50
C ASN A 100 -1.52 6.62 0.79
N VAL A 101 -2.55 7.44 0.99
CA VAL A 101 -3.48 7.34 2.13
C VAL A 101 -4.89 7.20 1.58
N ALA A 102 -5.35 5.98 1.40
CA ALA A 102 -6.70 5.63 0.95
C ALA A 102 -7.13 6.20 -0.42
N VAL A 103 -6.36 7.12 -1.01
CA VAL A 103 -6.71 7.81 -2.26
C VAL A 103 -6.75 6.84 -3.45
N LEU A 104 -5.87 5.84 -3.42
CA LEU A 104 -5.72 4.89 -4.51
C LEU A 104 -6.59 3.64 -4.34
N THR A 105 -7.56 3.67 -3.41
CA THR A 105 -8.53 2.57 -3.24
C THR A 105 -9.67 2.63 -4.24
N GLU A 106 -9.94 3.83 -4.80
CA GLU A 106 -11.01 4.06 -5.78
C GLU A 106 -10.47 4.78 -7.01
N GLY A 107 -10.93 4.37 -8.20
CA GLY A 107 -10.66 5.07 -9.45
C GLY A 107 -9.20 5.08 -9.92
N TRP A 108 -8.31 4.42 -9.21
CA TRP A 108 -6.90 4.32 -9.56
C TRP A 108 -6.62 3.06 -10.37
N ASP A 109 -5.80 3.22 -11.40
CA ASP A 109 -5.40 2.12 -12.24
C ASP A 109 -3.88 2.16 -12.48
N ALA A 110 -3.17 1.17 -11.91
CA ALA A 110 -1.75 0.95 -12.13
C ALA A 110 -1.49 -0.55 -12.23
N PRO A 111 -1.87 -1.18 -13.35
CA PRO A 111 -1.76 -2.64 -13.52
C PRO A 111 -0.32 -3.14 -13.48
N ARG A 112 0.66 -2.26 -13.70
CA ARG A 112 2.08 -2.59 -13.59
C ARG A 112 2.52 -2.90 -12.16
N THR A 113 1.77 -2.51 -11.14
CA THR A 113 2.08 -2.77 -9.74
C THR A 113 2.38 -4.25 -9.51
N ASP A 114 3.58 -4.55 -9.03
CA ASP A 114 4.06 -5.91 -8.78
C ASP A 114 4.29 -6.19 -7.28
N CYS A 115 4.06 -5.21 -6.44
CA CYS A 115 4.09 -5.36 -4.98
C CYS A 115 3.12 -4.38 -4.33
N ILE A 116 2.37 -4.85 -3.37
CA ILE A 116 1.51 -4.03 -2.53
C ILE A 116 1.94 -4.23 -1.08
N ALA A 117 2.29 -3.12 -0.41
CA ALA A 117 2.65 -3.11 1.00
C ALA A 117 1.53 -2.40 1.78
N VAL A 118 0.82 -3.14 2.60
CA VAL A 118 -0.29 -2.62 3.40
C VAL A 118 0.21 -2.34 4.80
N LEU A 119 0.36 -1.06 5.14
CA LEU A 119 0.81 -0.61 6.45
C LEU A 119 -0.35 -0.22 7.35
N ARG A 120 -1.50 0.02 6.75
CA ARG A 120 -2.69 0.45 7.46
C ARG A 120 -3.45 -0.75 8.03
N PRO A 121 -3.59 -0.87 9.37
CA PRO A 121 -4.51 -1.84 9.92
C PRO A 121 -5.94 -1.43 9.57
N THR A 122 -6.73 -2.36 9.04
CA THR A 122 -8.13 -2.10 8.70
C THR A 122 -9.01 -3.24 9.17
N LYS A 123 -10.18 -2.91 9.69
CA LYS A 123 -11.22 -3.87 10.03
C LYS A 123 -12.28 -3.99 8.94
N SER A 124 -12.22 -3.11 7.93
CA SER A 124 -13.11 -3.19 6.77
C SER A 124 -12.62 -4.24 5.79
N LEU A 125 -13.34 -5.34 5.68
CA LEU A 125 -13.05 -6.39 4.71
C LEU A 125 -13.10 -5.86 3.28
N GLY A 126 -14.09 -5.01 2.97
CA GLY A 126 -14.23 -4.41 1.66
C GLY A 126 -13.03 -3.56 1.25
N LEU A 127 -12.54 -2.73 2.17
CA LEU A 127 -11.35 -1.92 1.92
C LEU A 127 -10.11 -2.79 1.69
N TYR A 128 -9.91 -3.81 2.51
CA TYR A 128 -8.80 -4.75 2.35
C TYR A 128 -8.81 -5.43 0.97
N VAL A 129 -9.98 -5.91 0.55
CA VAL A 129 -10.15 -6.55 -0.76
C VAL A 129 -9.87 -5.58 -1.91
N GLN A 130 -10.33 -4.33 -1.81
CA GLN A 130 -10.06 -3.29 -2.80
C GLN A 130 -8.56 -3.01 -2.93
N ILE A 131 -7.85 -2.87 -1.80
CA ILE A 131 -6.41 -2.65 -1.76
C ILE A 131 -5.69 -3.81 -2.47
N CYS A 132 -5.97 -5.04 -2.08
CA CYS A 132 -5.31 -6.22 -2.64
C CYS A 132 -5.64 -6.43 -4.11
N GLY A 133 -6.88 -6.15 -4.51
CA GLY A 133 -7.34 -6.29 -5.89
C GLY A 133 -6.58 -5.43 -6.91
N ARG A 134 -5.99 -4.32 -6.47
CA ARG A 134 -5.18 -3.47 -7.36
C ARG A 134 -3.94 -4.19 -7.89
N GLY A 135 -3.31 -5.03 -7.08
CA GLY A 135 -2.13 -5.79 -7.49
C GLY A 135 -2.43 -7.02 -8.33
N MET A 136 -3.69 -7.38 -8.50
CA MET A 136 -4.06 -8.59 -9.25
C MET A 136 -4.31 -8.35 -10.74
N ARG A 137 -4.15 -7.12 -11.21
CA ARG A 137 -4.36 -6.78 -12.62
C ARG A 137 -3.21 -7.28 -13.49
N PRO A 138 -3.51 -7.83 -14.70
CA PRO A 138 -2.47 -8.28 -15.60
C PRO A 138 -1.72 -7.10 -16.23
N TRP A 139 -0.45 -7.31 -16.50
CA TRP A 139 0.43 -6.39 -17.23
C TRP A 139 1.49 -7.19 -17.98
N PRO A 140 1.90 -6.78 -19.19
CA PRO A 140 2.95 -7.47 -19.94
C PRO A 140 4.26 -7.57 -19.13
N GLY A 141 4.79 -8.78 -19.01
CA GLY A 141 6.02 -9.05 -18.25
C GLY A 141 5.81 -9.24 -16.74
N LYS A 142 4.61 -9.00 -16.24
CA LYS A 142 4.26 -9.21 -14.84
C LYS A 142 3.80 -10.65 -14.64
N GLU A 143 4.48 -11.37 -13.76
CA GLU A 143 4.14 -12.75 -13.44
C GLU A 143 3.16 -12.85 -12.27
N ASP A 144 3.37 -11.99 -11.23
CA ASP A 144 2.57 -11.99 -10.03
C ASP A 144 2.59 -10.60 -9.36
N CYS A 145 1.89 -10.47 -8.23
CA CYS A 145 2.00 -9.33 -7.34
C CYS A 145 2.23 -9.82 -5.91
N LEU A 146 3.32 -9.39 -5.30
CA LEU A 146 3.63 -9.72 -3.92
C LEU A 146 2.81 -8.84 -2.97
N LEU A 147 2.12 -9.47 -2.02
CA LEU A 147 1.40 -8.76 -0.96
C LEU A 147 2.20 -8.83 0.34
N LEU A 148 2.59 -7.68 0.86
CA LEU A 148 3.24 -7.55 2.16
C LEU A 148 2.28 -6.86 3.13
N ASP A 149 1.79 -7.60 4.11
CA ASP A 149 0.79 -7.11 5.06
C ASP A 149 1.44 -6.76 6.40
N TYR A 150 1.84 -5.50 6.54
CA TYR A 150 2.41 -4.96 7.77
C TYR A 150 1.36 -4.44 8.74
N GLY A 151 0.10 -4.40 8.32
CA GLY A 151 -1.03 -3.97 9.15
C GLY A 151 -1.75 -5.12 9.85
N GLU A 152 -1.23 -6.34 9.78
CA GLU A 152 -1.85 -7.55 10.32
C GLU A 152 -3.21 -7.89 9.70
N ASN A 153 -3.52 -7.32 8.53
CA ASN A 153 -4.82 -7.51 7.87
C ASN A 153 -5.04 -8.95 7.43
N MET A 154 -3.99 -9.63 6.99
CA MET A 154 -4.08 -11.02 6.54
C MET A 154 -4.48 -11.95 7.68
N ASN A 155 -3.95 -11.73 8.88
CA ASN A 155 -4.33 -12.50 10.07
C ASN A 155 -5.77 -12.21 10.51
N ARG A 156 -6.24 -11.00 10.28
CA ARG A 156 -7.58 -10.55 10.69
C ARG A 156 -8.67 -10.96 9.70
N HIS A 157 -8.40 -10.87 8.39
CA HIS A 157 -9.37 -11.13 7.32
C HIS A 157 -9.09 -12.41 6.52
N GLY A 158 -7.95 -13.07 6.76
CA GLY A 158 -7.50 -14.24 6.01
C GLY A 158 -6.84 -13.90 4.68
N CYS A 159 -6.58 -14.92 3.88
CA CYS A 159 -6.06 -14.73 2.54
C CYS A 159 -7.07 -14.00 1.65
N ILE A 160 -6.57 -13.25 0.66
CA ILE A 160 -7.42 -12.48 -0.27
C ILE A 160 -8.50 -13.35 -0.92
N ASP A 161 -8.20 -14.60 -1.24
CA ASP A 161 -9.16 -15.51 -1.86
C ASP A 161 -10.34 -15.85 -0.93
N LYS A 162 -10.10 -15.91 0.39
CA LYS A 162 -11.13 -16.15 1.40
C LYS A 162 -11.83 -14.87 1.83
N ALA A 163 -11.15 -13.75 1.69
CA ALA A 163 -11.64 -12.43 2.10
C ALA A 163 -12.51 -11.75 1.04
N ARG A 164 -12.58 -12.31 -0.17
CA ARG A 164 -13.26 -11.68 -1.30
C ARG A 164 -14.78 -11.65 -1.08
N PRO A 165 -15.42 -10.46 -1.28
CA PRO A 165 -16.86 -10.40 -1.41
C PRO A 165 -17.32 -11.20 -2.64
N SER A 166 -18.46 -11.89 -2.52
CA SER A 166 -19.01 -12.74 -3.59
C SER A 166 -19.28 -12.02 -4.92
N ARG A 167 -19.26 -10.70 -4.92
CA ARG A 167 -19.51 -9.87 -6.12
C ARG A 167 -18.28 -9.56 -6.96
N LEU A 168 -17.08 -9.87 -6.47
CA LEU A 168 -15.85 -9.62 -7.22
C LEU A 168 -15.52 -10.85 -8.07
N PRO A 169 -15.16 -10.67 -9.35
CA PRO A 169 -14.71 -11.78 -10.17
C PRO A 169 -13.42 -12.39 -9.59
N PRO A 170 -13.19 -13.68 -9.79
CA PRO A 170 -11.93 -14.29 -9.38
C PRO A 170 -10.75 -13.58 -10.06
N PRO A 171 -9.63 -13.37 -9.34
CA PRO A 171 -8.44 -12.88 -10.01
C PRO A 171 -8.02 -13.87 -11.09
N GLU A 172 -7.69 -13.34 -12.25
CA GLU A 172 -7.19 -14.16 -13.34
C GLU A 172 -5.87 -14.83 -12.88
N GLY A 173 -5.80 -16.16 -13.01
CA GLY A 173 -4.62 -16.93 -12.63
C GLY A 173 -4.59 -17.46 -11.20
N SER A 174 -5.65 -17.30 -10.42
CA SER A 174 -5.79 -17.98 -9.13
C SER A 174 -6.35 -19.39 -9.33
N LEU A 175 -5.50 -20.30 -9.66
CA LEU A 175 -5.76 -21.72 -9.55
C LEU A 175 -4.93 -22.30 -8.45
#